data_1278799961e70695ce8a1e054dbae4ce
#
_entry.id   1278799961e70695ce8a1e054dbae4ce
#
_cell.length_a   1.000
_cell.length_b   1.000
_cell.length_c   1.000
_cell.angle_alpha   90.00
_cell.angle_beta   90.00
_cell.angle_gamma   90.00
#
_symmetry.space_group_name_H-M   'P 1'
#
loop_
_entity.id
_entity.type
_entity.pdbx_description
1 polymer ?
#
loop_
_entity_poly.entity_id
_entity_poly.type
_entity_poly.pdbx_seq_one_letter_code
_entity_poly.pdbx_strand_id
1 'polypeptide(L)'
;MFGFLRNWSEIGKLPPELREELEAEGVIFTAGKVGVVRHFSGHVPGVHSASGVSRYTGGFGFSTARVVATFPARGDAKLRSIDCPWDTDQGPARATITDKGLQIEIDLHGVDPAFSGSMKLNYKKAIPGDILEKLPATALRFRVEPVFVYRAAGVRPKP
;
A
#
# COMPACT_ATOMS: atom_id res chain seq x y z
N MET A 1 18.33 -16.95 -12.56
CA MET A 1 19.30 -16.66 -11.50
C MET A 1 19.47 -15.16 -11.25
N PHE A 2 19.80 -14.39 -12.29
CA PHE A 2 19.98 -12.95 -12.11
C PHE A 2 18.71 -12.24 -11.66
N GLY A 3 17.56 -12.65 -12.16
CA GLY A 3 16.30 -12.09 -11.71
C GLY A 3 16.04 -12.36 -10.24
N PHE A 4 16.43 -13.52 -9.75
CA PHE A 4 16.33 -13.88 -8.35
C PHE A 4 17.21 -12.96 -7.49
N LEU A 5 18.45 -12.73 -7.92
CA LEU A 5 19.37 -11.85 -7.17
C LEU A 5 18.86 -10.42 -7.12
N ARG A 6 18.27 -9.94 -8.21
CA ARG A 6 17.68 -8.61 -8.26
C ARG A 6 16.51 -8.48 -7.29
N ASN A 7 15.61 -9.47 -7.29
CA ASN A 7 14.47 -9.49 -6.38
C ASN A 7 14.93 -9.58 -4.93
N TRP A 8 15.97 -10.35 -4.68
CA TRP A 8 16.55 -10.47 -3.35
C TRP A 8 17.06 -9.13 -2.85
N SER A 9 17.73 -8.36 -3.71
CA SER A 9 18.22 -7.03 -3.37
C SER A 9 17.08 -6.08 -3.02
N GLU A 10 15.98 -6.12 -3.78
CA GLU A 10 14.81 -5.28 -3.50
C GLU A 10 14.12 -5.70 -2.20
N ILE A 11 13.93 -7.01 -1.99
CA ILE A 11 13.28 -7.50 -0.78
C ILE A 11 14.06 -7.16 0.48
N GLY A 12 15.38 -7.03 0.38
CA GLY A 12 16.23 -6.63 1.49
C GLY A 12 15.98 -5.22 1.97
N LYS A 13 15.28 -4.38 1.21
CA LYS A 13 14.93 -3.01 1.59
C LYS A 13 13.59 -2.91 2.31
N LEU A 14 12.84 -3.99 2.37
CA LEU A 14 11.59 -4.05 3.12
C LEU A 14 11.89 -4.35 4.60
N PRO A 15 10.95 -4.02 5.51
CA PRO A 15 11.12 -4.40 6.91
C PRO A 15 11.39 -5.90 7.03
N PRO A 16 12.31 -6.32 7.92
CA PRO A 16 12.69 -7.73 8.01
C PRO A 16 11.53 -8.70 8.25
N GLU A 17 10.57 -8.30 9.06
CA GLU A 17 9.39 -9.14 9.32
C GLU A 17 8.60 -9.40 8.05
N LEU A 18 8.37 -8.35 7.25
CA LEU A 18 7.63 -8.46 6.01
C LEU A 18 8.42 -9.29 4.99
N ARG A 19 9.72 -9.09 4.93
CA ARG A 19 10.59 -9.87 4.04
C ARG A 19 10.46 -11.37 4.33
N GLU A 20 10.52 -11.75 5.61
CA GLU A 20 10.40 -13.15 6.02
C GLU A 20 9.05 -13.74 5.64
N GLU A 21 7.97 -12.98 5.85
CA GLU A 21 6.63 -13.41 5.49
C GLU A 21 6.51 -13.68 3.99
N LEU A 22 7.00 -12.76 3.17
CA LEU A 22 6.91 -12.90 1.71
C LEU A 22 7.76 -14.06 1.20
N GLU A 23 8.96 -14.24 1.75
CA GLU A 23 9.83 -15.36 1.38
C GLU A 23 9.18 -16.70 1.68
N ALA A 24 8.52 -16.81 2.84
CA ALA A 24 7.84 -18.03 3.23
C ALA A 24 6.65 -18.35 2.33
N GLU A 25 6.01 -17.33 1.76
CA GLU A 25 4.82 -17.49 0.90
C GLU A 25 5.14 -17.71 -0.57
N GLY A 26 6.35 -17.39 -0.98
CA GLY A 26 6.73 -17.43 -2.39
C GLY A 26 6.55 -16.07 -3.07
N VAL A 27 7.65 -15.37 -3.28
CA VAL A 27 7.66 -14.01 -3.84
C VAL A 27 7.36 -14.03 -5.33
N ILE A 28 6.43 -13.17 -5.77
CA ILE A 28 6.19 -12.91 -7.19
C ILE A 28 6.97 -11.67 -7.62
N PHE A 29 6.89 -10.59 -6.82
CA PHE A 29 7.54 -9.32 -7.15
C PHE A 29 7.68 -8.47 -5.88
N THR A 30 8.76 -7.74 -5.76
CA THR A 30 8.95 -6.80 -4.65
C THR A 30 9.57 -5.51 -5.15
N ALA A 31 9.25 -4.42 -4.45
CA ALA A 31 9.84 -3.11 -4.69
C ALA A 31 10.03 -2.44 -3.33
N GLY A 32 11.27 -2.37 -2.88
CA GLY A 32 11.57 -1.99 -1.50
C GLY A 32 11.69 -0.49 -1.27
N LYS A 33 11.99 0.28 -2.31
CA LYS A 33 12.22 1.72 -2.17
C LYS A 33 11.54 2.45 -3.32
N VAL A 34 10.28 2.81 -3.10
CA VAL A 34 9.39 3.29 -4.15
C VAL A 34 8.85 4.66 -3.75
N GLY A 35 8.81 5.58 -4.72
CA GLY A 35 8.14 6.85 -4.51
C GLY A 35 6.64 6.65 -4.38
N VAL A 36 6.06 7.17 -3.30
CA VAL A 36 4.63 7.11 -3.04
C VAL A 36 4.08 8.52 -3.02
N VAL A 37 3.07 8.78 -3.83
CA VAL A 37 2.39 10.07 -3.84
C VAL A 37 1.03 9.90 -3.19
N ARG A 38 0.79 10.67 -2.12
CA ARG A 38 -0.50 10.69 -1.43
C ARG A 38 -1.31 11.89 -1.89
N HIS A 39 -2.51 11.63 -2.39
CA HIS A 39 -3.51 12.66 -2.66
C HIS A 39 -4.60 12.55 -1.60
N PHE A 40 -4.75 13.57 -0.78
CA PHE A 40 -5.73 13.59 0.28
C PHE A 40 -6.65 14.79 0.09
N SER A 41 -7.95 14.51 -0.09
CA SER A 41 -8.98 15.54 -0.22
C SER A 41 -10.16 15.13 0.64
N GLY A 42 -10.39 15.86 1.74
CA GLY A 42 -11.46 15.54 2.66
C GLY A 42 -11.14 15.95 4.08
N HIS A 43 -11.80 15.26 5.02
CA HIS A 43 -11.69 15.57 6.44
C HIS A 43 -11.50 14.32 7.28
N VAL A 44 -10.54 14.39 8.16
CA VAL A 44 -10.30 13.41 9.22
C VAL A 44 -10.16 14.24 10.50
N PRO A 45 -10.75 13.86 11.64
CA PRO A 45 -10.61 14.66 12.86
C PRO A 45 -9.15 15.02 13.14
N GLY A 46 -8.88 16.33 13.23
CA GLY A 46 -7.53 16.85 13.41
C GLY A 46 -6.89 17.40 12.14
N VAL A 47 -7.44 17.12 10.95
CA VAL A 47 -6.91 17.65 9.70
C VAL A 47 -8.00 17.76 8.64
N HIS A 48 -7.97 18.86 7.90
CA HIS A 48 -8.84 19.08 6.76
C HIS A 48 -7.96 19.44 5.56
N SER A 49 -8.20 18.81 4.42
CA SER A 49 -7.46 19.07 3.20
C SER A 49 -8.40 19.20 2.01
N ALA A 50 -8.36 20.34 1.34
CA ALA A 50 -9.14 20.53 0.13
C ALA A 50 -8.53 19.78 -1.05
N SER A 51 -7.20 19.72 -1.13
CA SER A 51 -6.48 19.06 -2.23
C SER A 51 -5.00 18.97 -1.86
N GLY A 52 -4.68 18.10 -0.90
CA GLY A 52 -3.30 17.95 -0.43
C GLY A 52 -2.56 16.87 -1.19
N VAL A 53 -1.31 17.18 -1.59
CA VAL A 53 -0.41 16.22 -2.24
C VAL A 53 0.86 16.14 -1.42
N SER A 54 1.27 14.94 -1.05
CA SER A 54 2.50 14.71 -0.30
C SER A 54 3.24 13.52 -0.88
N ARG A 55 4.55 13.49 -0.67
CA ARG A 55 5.42 12.44 -1.21
C ARG A 55 6.13 11.70 -0.11
N TYR A 56 6.27 10.40 -0.29
CA TYR A 56 6.88 9.50 0.67
C TYR A 56 7.71 8.45 -0.06
N THR A 57 8.48 7.70 0.70
CA THR A 57 9.18 6.53 0.18
C THR A 57 8.64 5.31 0.93
N GLY A 58 8.06 4.38 0.19
CA GLY A 58 7.53 3.15 0.74
C GLY A 58 8.00 1.94 -0.06
N GLY A 59 7.28 0.85 0.07
CA GLY A 59 7.56 -0.36 -0.68
C GLY A 59 6.34 -1.23 -0.77
N PHE A 60 6.39 -2.23 -1.65
CA PHE A 60 5.32 -3.22 -1.73
C PHE A 60 5.86 -4.56 -2.18
N GLY A 61 5.09 -5.60 -1.94
CA GLY A 61 5.44 -6.94 -2.34
C GLY A 61 4.21 -7.75 -2.70
N PHE A 62 4.38 -8.60 -3.69
CA PHE A 62 3.38 -9.57 -4.12
C PHE A 62 3.93 -10.96 -3.88
N SER A 63 3.22 -11.75 -3.08
CA SER A 63 3.51 -13.16 -2.91
C SER A 63 2.43 -13.98 -3.59
N THR A 64 2.57 -15.30 -3.58
CA THR A 64 1.52 -16.19 -4.10
C THR A 64 0.25 -16.11 -3.25
N ALA A 65 0.36 -15.63 -2.00
CA ALA A 65 -0.75 -15.59 -1.05
C ALA A 65 -1.43 -14.24 -0.93
N ARG A 66 -0.70 -13.12 -1.11
CA ARG A 66 -1.25 -11.81 -0.80
C ARG A 66 -0.48 -10.66 -1.42
N VAL A 67 -1.06 -9.46 -1.28
CA VAL A 67 -0.43 -8.19 -1.63
C VAL A 67 -0.22 -7.39 -0.35
N VAL A 68 0.98 -6.81 -0.18
CA VAL A 68 1.35 -6.00 0.98
C VAL A 68 2.07 -4.76 0.51
N ALA A 69 1.79 -3.62 1.14
CA ALA A 69 2.54 -2.39 0.89
C ALA A 69 2.77 -1.65 2.20
N THR A 70 3.88 -0.93 2.29
CA THR A 70 4.23 -0.14 3.47
C THR A 70 4.07 1.34 3.18
N PHE A 71 3.70 2.10 4.20
CA PHE A 71 3.57 3.54 4.11
C PHE A 71 4.22 4.16 5.35
N PRO A 72 5.33 4.91 5.20
CA PRO A 72 6.10 5.39 6.35
C PRO A 72 5.49 6.67 6.92
N ALA A 73 4.45 6.53 7.72
CA ALA A 73 3.82 7.67 8.36
C ALA A 73 4.49 7.93 9.72
N ARG A 74 4.94 9.15 9.95
CA ARG A 74 5.54 9.60 11.21
C ARG A 74 6.64 8.70 11.74
N GLY A 75 7.51 8.26 10.83
CA GLY A 75 8.65 7.43 11.23
C GLY A 75 8.33 5.97 11.47
N ASP A 76 7.08 5.55 11.31
CA ASP A 76 6.72 4.15 11.40
C ASP A 76 6.86 3.52 10.01
N ALA A 77 8.03 2.97 9.73
CA ALA A 77 8.31 2.31 8.45
C ALA A 77 7.59 0.96 8.31
N LYS A 78 6.96 0.48 9.39
CA LYS A 78 6.27 -0.81 9.39
C LYS A 78 4.78 -0.69 9.13
N LEU A 79 4.25 0.53 9.06
CA LEU A 79 2.83 0.73 8.80
C LEU A 79 2.47 0.19 7.42
N ARG A 80 1.47 -0.67 7.36
CA ARG A 80 1.05 -1.29 6.11
C ARG A 80 -0.21 -0.60 5.57
N SER A 81 -0.15 -0.15 4.33
CA SER A 81 -1.30 0.47 3.67
C SER A 81 -2.27 -0.57 3.11
N ILE A 82 -1.76 -1.74 2.78
CA ILE A 82 -2.56 -2.89 2.38
C ILE A 82 -1.84 -4.16 2.82
N ASP A 83 -2.61 -5.14 3.25
CA ASP A 83 -2.12 -6.47 3.59
C ASP A 83 -3.31 -7.42 3.53
N CYS A 84 -3.54 -8.01 2.37
CA CYS A 84 -4.70 -8.87 2.21
C CYS A 84 -4.48 -9.95 1.14
N PRO A 85 -5.18 -11.08 1.26
CA PRO A 85 -5.15 -12.13 0.24
C PRO A 85 -5.70 -11.61 -1.09
N TRP A 86 -5.31 -12.29 -2.17
CA TRP A 86 -5.68 -11.89 -3.53
C TRP A 86 -7.18 -11.98 -3.83
N ASP A 87 -7.92 -12.78 -3.09
CA ASP A 87 -9.37 -12.95 -3.27
C ASP A 87 -10.20 -11.96 -2.44
N THR A 88 -9.56 -10.99 -1.82
CA THR A 88 -10.27 -9.96 -1.04
C THR A 88 -11.06 -9.05 -1.98
N ASP A 89 -12.35 -8.92 -1.76
CA ASP A 89 -13.24 -8.19 -2.67
C ASP A 89 -14.23 -7.26 -1.99
N GLN A 90 -14.08 -7.00 -0.68
CA GLN A 90 -14.99 -6.14 0.07
C GLN A 90 -14.24 -5.15 0.94
N GLY A 91 -14.69 -3.91 0.93
CA GLY A 91 -14.15 -2.85 1.76
C GLY A 91 -14.24 -1.49 1.08
N PRO A 92 -13.96 -0.42 1.84
CA PRO A 92 -14.00 0.96 1.33
C PRO A 92 -12.76 1.34 0.53
N ALA A 93 -11.73 0.50 0.51
CA ALA A 93 -10.52 0.77 -0.24
C ALA A 93 -10.43 -0.13 -1.46
N ARG A 94 -9.78 0.40 -2.49
CA ARG A 94 -9.55 -0.31 -3.74
C ARG A 94 -8.06 -0.29 -4.07
N ALA A 95 -7.52 -1.44 -4.44
CA ALA A 95 -6.17 -1.54 -4.94
C ALA A 95 -6.21 -1.92 -6.43
N THR A 96 -5.41 -1.25 -7.23
CA THR A 96 -5.30 -1.53 -8.66
C THR A 96 -3.82 -1.65 -9.01
N ILE A 97 -3.46 -2.70 -9.73
CA ILE A 97 -2.09 -2.97 -10.13
C ILE A 97 -2.00 -2.88 -11.63
N THR A 98 -1.09 -2.04 -12.13
CA THR A 98 -0.86 -1.83 -13.55
C THR A 98 0.63 -1.84 -13.84
N ASP A 99 1.01 -1.66 -15.09
CA ASP A 99 2.41 -1.53 -15.47
C ASP A 99 3.09 -0.30 -14.85
N LYS A 100 2.31 0.62 -14.30
CA LYS A 100 2.82 1.85 -13.66
C LYS A 100 3.02 1.68 -12.16
N GLY A 101 2.53 0.62 -11.57
CA GLY A 101 2.69 0.34 -10.15
C GLY A 101 1.42 -0.06 -9.44
N LEU A 102 1.37 0.23 -8.15
CA LEU A 102 0.24 -0.07 -7.28
C LEU A 102 -0.46 1.23 -6.90
N GLN A 103 -1.77 1.28 -7.10
CA GLN A 103 -2.59 2.41 -6.68
C GLN A 103 -3.61 1.95 -5.65
N ILE A 104 -3.67 2.69 -4.53
CA ILE A 104 -4.67 2.46 -3.49
C ILE A 104 -5.56 3.69 -3.42
N GLU A 105 -6.87 3.48 -3.43
CA GLU A 105 -7.86 4.55 -3.28
C GLU A 105 -8.79 4.21 -2.13
N ILE A 106 -8.91 5.11 -1.17
CA ILE A 106 -9.70 4.90 0.04
C ILE A 106 -10.85 5.87 0.07
N ASP A 107 -12.07 5.35 0.16
CA ASP A 107 -13.27 6.14 0.48
C ASP A 107 -13.28 6.32 2.00
N LEU A 108 -12.92 7.51 2.46
CA LEU A 108 -12.72 7.77 3.89
C LEU A 108 -14.01 7.61 4.69
N HIS A 109 -15.15 8.04 4.15
CA HIS A 109 -16.43 7.89 4.85
C HIS A 109 -16.78 6.42 5.06
N GLY A 110 -16.36 5.55 4.15
CA GLY A 110 -16.55 4.11 4.29
C GLY A 110 -15.67 3.47 5.37
N VAL A 111 -14.59 4.15 5.76
CA VAL A 111 -13.73 3.67 6.85
C VAL A 111 -14.32 4.04 8.20
N ASP A 112 -14.82 5.28 8.34
CA ASP A 112 -15.39 5.78 9.58
C ASP A 112 -16.39 6.90 9.24
N PRO A 113 -17.61 6.90 9.85
CA PRO A 113 -18.59 7.95 9.56
C PRO A 113 -18.10 9.37 9.87
N ALA A 114 -17.13 9.52 10.76
CA ALA A 114 -16.55 10.82 11.08
C ALA A 114 -15.59 11.35 10.02
N PHE A 115 -15.21 10.52 9.05
CA PHE A 115 -14.33 10.92 7.96
C PHE A 115 -15.13 11.27 6.72
N SER A 116 -14.55 12.09 5.83
CA SER A 116 -15.14 12.39 4.52
C SER A 116 -14.06 12.57 3.48
N GLY A 117 -14.46 12.37 2.22
CA GLY A 117 -13.55 12.53 1.09
C GLY A 117 -12.80 11.27 0.73
N SER A 118 -11.62 11.45 0.13
CA SER A 118 -10.84 10.33 -0.37
C SER A 118 -9.35 10.52 -0.14
N MET A 119 -8.63 9.40 -0.13
CA MET A 119 -7.18 9.38 -0.08
C MET A 119 -6.68 8.40 -1.12
N LYS A 120 -5.72 8.83 -1.94
CA LYS A 120 -5.07 7.96 -2.92
C LYS A 120 -3.59 7.83 -2.59
N LEU A 121 -3.08 6.62 -2.68
CA LEU A 121 -1.65 6.34 -2.54
C LEU A 121 -1.18 5.70 -3.84
N ASN A 122 -0.28 6.38 -4.54
CA ASN A 122 0.27 5.88 -5.80
C ASN A 122 1.71 5.44 -5.57
N TYR A 123 1.93 4.14 -5.60
CA TYR A 123 3.26 3.55 -5.51
C TYR A 123 3.81 3.44 -6.94
N LYS A 124 4.76 4.30 -7.28
CA LYS A 124 5.27 4.43 -8.65
C LYS A 124 6.43 3.48 -8.89
N LYS A 125 6.16 2.40 -9.59
CA LYS A 125 7.16 1.41 -9.95
C LYS A 125 6.71 0.69 -11.21
N ALA A 126 7.57 0.68 -12.23
CA ALA A 126 7.30 -0.09 -13.44
C ALA A 126 7.22 -1.58 -13.10
N ILE A 127 6.11 -2.20 -13.47
CA ILE A 127 5.92 -3.64 -13.25
C ILE A 127 5.91 -4.32 -14.61
N PRO A 128 6.84 -5.26 -14.85
CA PRO A 128 6.92 -5.96 -16.14
C PRO A 128 5.62 -6.72 -16.44
N GLY A 129 5.29 -6.82 -17.75
CA GLY A 129 4.08 -7.50 -18.17
C GLY A 129 4.03 -8.97 -17.78
N ASP A 130 5.16 -9.65 -17.77
CA ASP A 130 5.22 -11.05 -17.35
C ASP A 130 4.91 -11.21 -15.86
N ILE A 131 5.23 -10.23 -15.04
CA ILE A 131 4.85 -10.23 -13.64
C ILE A 131 3.34 -10.00 -13.51
N LEU A 132 2.79 -9.04 -14.24
CA LEU A 132 1.35 -8.77 -14.20
C LEU A 132 0.53 -10.02 -14.56
N GLU A 133 1.00 -10.80 -15.53
CA GLU A 133 0.35 -12.04 -15.94
C GLU A 133 0.36 -13.11 -14.84
N LYS A 134 1.32 -13.06 -13.94
CA LYS A 134 1.44 -14.04 -12.85
C LYS A 134 0.59 -13.68 -11.64
N LEU A 135 0.07 -12.46 -11.56
CA LEU A 135 -0.71 -12.04 -10.40
C LEU A 135 -2.08 -12.71 -10.40
N PRO A 136 -2.52 -13.26 -9.26
CA PRO A 136 -3.86 -13.84 -9.14
C PRO A 136 -4.98 -12.84 -9.39
N ALA A 137 -4.71 -11.55 -9.13
CA ALA A 137 -5.66 -10.47 -9.37
C ALA A 137 -4.91 -9.17 -9.59
N THR A 138 -5.53 -8.21 -10.28
CA THR A 138 -4.97 -6.87 -10.47
C THR A 138 -5.89 -5.79 -9.89
N ALA A 139 -7.01 -6.19 -9.32
CA ALA A 139 -7.94 -5.28 -8.66
C ALA A 139 -8.52 -5.98 -7.44
N LEU A 140 -8.50 -5.28 -6.31
CA LEU A 140 -8.99 -5.79 -5.04
C LEU A 140 -9.78 -4.71 -4.33
N ARG A 141 -10.67 -5.15 -3.43
CA ARG A 141 -11.31 -4.26 -2.46
C ARG A 141 -10.99 -4.79 -1.07
N PHE A 142 -10.66 -3.88 -0.14
CA PHE A 142 -10.20 -4.31 1.17
C PHE A 142 -10.61 -3.32 2.26
N ARG A 143 -10.51 -3.77 3.50
CA ARG A 143 -10.82 -2.96 4.67
C ARG A 143 -9.61 -2.19 5.13
N VAL A 144 -9.86 -0.99 5.66
CA VAL A 144 -8.82 -0.12 6.21
C VAL A 144 -9.24 0.25 7.63
N GLU A 145 -8.32 0.14 8.56
CA GLU A 145 -8.56 0.53 9.94
C GLU A 145 -8.50 2.06 10.09
N PRO A 146 -9.37 2.67 10.90
CA PRO A 146 -9.31 4.12 11.12
C PRO A 146 -7.94 4.62 11.57
N VAL A 147 -7.22 3.84 12.36
CA VAL A 147 -5.88 4.23 12.83
C VAL A 147 -4.91 4.42 11.68
N PHE A 148 -5.02 3.63 10.61
CA PHE A 148 -4.20 3.83 9.44
C PHE A 148 -4.49 5.20 8.80
N VAL A 149 -5.77 5.55 8.66
CA VAL A 149 -6.17 6.83 8.06
C VAL A 149 -5.63 8.01 8.87
N TYR A 150 -5.74 7.95 10.20
CA TYR A 150 -5.16 9.00 11.04
C TYR A 150 -3.67 9.17 10.79
N ARG A 151 -2.93 8.08 10.78
CA ARG A 151 -1.48 8.13 10.58
C ARG A 151 -1.11 8.61 9.18
N ALA A 152 -1.80 8.11 8.16
CA ALA A 152 -1.54 8.49 6.77
C ALA A 152 -1.90 9.96 6.52
N ALA A 153 -2.88 10.49 7.23
CA ALA A 153 -3.26 11.90 7.15
C ALA A 153 -2.34 12.81 7.96
N GLY A 154 -1.45 12.24 8.77
CA GLY A 154 -0.52 13.00 9.57
C GLY A 154 -1.03 13.38 10.95
N VAL A 155 -2.07 12.71 11.44
CA VAL A 155 -2.67 12.96 12.74
C VAL A 155 -2.32 11.83 13.70
N ARG A 156 -1.98 12.16 14.95
CA ARG A 156 -1.82 11.14 15.97
C ARG A 156 -3.20 10.79 16.54
N PRO A 157 -3.62 9.53 16.44
CA PRO A 157 -4.87 9.15 17.10
C PRO A 157 -4.71 9.27 18.61
N LYS A 158 -5.76 9.70 19.28
CA LYS A 158 -5.76 9.76 20.74
C LYS A 158 -5.88 8.35 21.30
N PRO A 159 -5.19 8.07 22.43
CA PRO A 159 -5.31 6.77 23.06
C PRO A 159 -6.72 6.44 23.50
#